data_5771265caf4ff9291b08ad86d29690a4
#
_entry.id   5771265caf4ff9291b08ad86d29690a4
#
_cell.length_a   1.000
_cell.length_b   1.000
_cell.length_c   1.000
_cell.angle_alpha   90.00
_cell.angle_beta   90.00
_cell.angle_gamma   90.00
#
_symmetry.space_group_name_H-M   'P 1'
#
loop_
_entity.id
_entity.type
_entity.pdbx_description
1 polymer ?
#
loop_
_entity_poly.entity_id
_entity_poly.type
_entity_poly.pdbx_seq_one_letter_code
_entity_poly.pdbx_strand_id
1 'polypeptide(L)'
;MSKKYFIVKTWVDQSIAQLVEDGFFEEWRQIPKKNMETGDVVFLYDMNLRGEAKDKKWLPFKCVAELTGVGSETMGLRLLYEIDYTKLKFDKDEKAIVAKMQQGSDGVYELKEQGIISKLEEQNNENIVKRVCKELGITQRELAERMDIPESTVARWKGGDLPRLAELYLNALLENIELKSKLEAIKKAHEIISNL
;
A
#
# COMPACT_ATOMS: atom_id res chain seq x y z
N MET A 1 -4.50 14.97 -14.40
CA MET A 1 -4.98 15.49 -13.11
C MET A 1 -3.89 15.24 -12.08
N SER A 2 -3.67 16.13 -11.13
CA SER A 2 -2.68 15.91 -10.07
C SER A 2 -3.27 14.94 -9.05
N LYS A 3 -2.53 13.89 -8.72
CA LYS A 3 -2.85 12.89 -7.71
C LYS A 3 -3.01 13.55 -6.33
N LYS A 4 -4.09 13.26 -5.63
CA LYS A 4 -4.33 13.74 -4.27
C LYS A 4 -4.03 12.62 -3.27
N TYR A 5 -3.76 13.00 -2.03
CA TYR A 5 -3.42 12.10 -0.95
C TYR A 5 -4.41 12.28 0.20
N PHE A 6 -4.87 11.18 0.76
CA PHE A 6 -5.83 11.17 1.84
C PHE A 6 -5.37 10.27 2.98
N ILE A 7 -5.69 10.66 4.21
CA ILE A 7 -5.61 9.78 5.38
C ILE A 7 -7.01 9.28 5.66
N VAL A 8 -7.17 7.97 5.74
CA VAL A 8 -8.41 7.32 6.15
C VAL A 8 -8.19 6.60 7.48
N LYS A 9 -8.97 6.99 8.49
CA LYS A 9 -8.99 6.32 9.79
C LYS A 9 -9.73 5.01 9.69
N THR A 10 -9.19 3.98 10.29
CA THR A 10 -9.84 2.67 10.40
C THR A 10 -9.84 2.17 11.84
N TRP A 11 -10.92 1.53 12.27
CA TRP A 11 -11.03 0.82 13.54
C TRP A 11 -11.16 -0.69 13.33
N VAL A 12 -10.89 -1.17 12.13
CA VAL A 12 -11.18 -2.54 11.76
C VAL A 12 -10.14 -3.47 12.36
N ASP A 13 -10.57 -4.49 13.10
CA ASP A 13 -9.74 -5.63 13.54
C ASP A 13 -9.36 -6.57 12.39
N GLN A 14 -9.76 -6.22 11.17
CA GLN A 14 -9.43 -7.00 9.98
C GLN A 14 -7.95 -6.86 9.64
N SER A 15 -7.34 -7.98 9.29
CA SER A 15 -5.99 -7.95 8.71
C SER A 15 -6.01 -7.16 7.40
N ILE A 16 -4.90 -6.50 7.07
CA ILE A 16 -4.75 -5.82 5.77
C ILE A 16 -5.03 -6.80 4.62
N ALA A 17 -4.67 -8.09 4.76
CA ALA A 17 -4.98 -9.14 3.81
C ALA A 17 -6.50 -9.24 3.53
N GLN A 18 -7.33 -9.15 4.54
CA GLN A 18 -8.79 -9.21 4.39
C GLN A 18 -9.35 -7.96 3.73
N LEU A 19 -8.79 -6.78 4.04
CA LEU A 19 -9.11 -5.53 3.32
C LEU A 19 -8.79 -5.60 1.83
N VAL A 20 -7.78 -6.38 1.46
CA VAL A 20 -7.36 -6.61 0.08
C VAL A 20 -8.24 -7.64 -0.62
N GLU A 21 -8.64 -8.71 0.08
CA GLU A 21 -9.51 -9.75 -0.47
C GLU A 21 -10.92 -9.24 -0.73
N ASP A 22 -11.47 -8.45 0.20
CA ASP A 22 -12.83 -7.92 0.08
C ASP A 22 -12.93 -6.76 -0.90
N GLY A 23 -11.81 -6.11 -1.24
CA GLY A 23 -11.74 -5.01 -2.22
C GLY A 23 -12.58 -3.79 -1.88
N PHE A 24 -13.28 -3.81 -0.74
CA PHE A 24 -14.24 -2.81 -0.31
C PHE A 24 -14.07 -2.48 1.16
N PHE A 25 -14.13 -1.18 1.46
CA PHE A 25 -14.39 -0.67 2.79
C PHE A 25 -15.90 -0.55 2.96
N GLU A 26 -16.53 -1.56 3.52
CA GLU A 26 -17.89 -1.42 4.06
C GLU A 26 -17.83 -0.72 5.42
N GLU A 27 -18.75 0.20 5.61
CA GLU A 27 -19.02 0.97 6.81
C GLU A 27 -18.19 2.21 7.05
N TRP A 28 -18.60 3.31 6.43
CA TRP A 28 -18.43 4.58 7.12
C TRP A 28 -19.66 5.43 6.94
N ARG A 29 -20.31 5.71 8.02
CA ARG A 29 -21.54 6.48 8.13
C ARG A 29 -21.48 7.87 7.51
N GLN A 30 -20.29 8.30 7.11
CA GLN A 30 -20.02 9.53 6.38
C GLN A 30 -18.61 9.45 5.77
N ILE A 31 -18.46 8.84 4.60
CA ILE A 31 -17.34 9.23 3.75
C ILE A 31 -17.68 10.65 3.33
N PRO A 32 -16.99 11.68 3.84
CA PRO A 32 -17.23 13.01 3.32
C PRO A 32 -16.90 12.94 1.84
N LYS A 33 -17.82 13.39 1.00
CA LYS A 33 -17.62 13.55 -0.46
C LYS A 33 -16.60 14.66 -0.72
N LYS A 34 -15.41 14.52 -0.17
CA LYS A 34 -14.31 15.48 -0.28
C LYS A 34 -13.54 15.20 -1.54
N ASN A 35 -14.09 15.51 -2.70
CA ASN A 35 -13.33 15.62 -3.94
C ASN A 35 -12.32 14.48 -4.19
N MET A 36 -12.62 13.26 -3.70
CA MET A 36 -11.82 12.08 -3.95
C MET A 36 -12.17 11.53 -5.32
N GLU A 37 -11.16 11.18 -6.07
CA GLU A 37 -11.31 10.67 -7.43
C GLU A 37 -10.53 9.35 -7.59
N THR A 38 -10.99 8.50 -8.50
CA THR A 38 -10.25 7.26 -8.86
C THR A 38 -8.81 7.61 -9.24
N GLY A 39 -7.85 6.88 -8.67
CA GLY A 39 -6.42 7.12 -8.83
C GLY A 39 -5.78 7.94 -7.70
N ASP A 40 -6.57 8.52 -6.80
CA ASP A 40 -6.05 9.16 -5.59
C ASP A 40 -5.44 8.13 -4.64
N VAL A 41 -4.52 8.59 -3.78
CA VAL A 41 -3.81 7.74 -2.81
C VAL A 41 -4.41 7.87 -1.43
N VAL A 42 -4.58 6.73 -0.79
CA VAL A 42 -5.13 6.62 0.55
C VAL A 42 -4.09 5.98 1.49
N PHE A 43 -3.78 6.68 2.57
CA PHE A 43 -2.98 6.16 3.68
C PHE A 43 -3.93 5.68 4.77
N LEU A 44 -3.96 4.38 5.04
CA LEU A 44 -4.82 3.80 6.07
C LEU A 44 -4.16 3.95 7.45
N TYR A 45 -4.86 4.61 8.36
CA TYR A 45 -4.43 4.88 9.73
C TYR A 45 -5.22 4.04 10.73
N ASP A 46 -4.53 3.17 11.46
CA ASP A 46 -5.16 2.27 12.44
C ASP A 46 -5.42 2.99 13.78
N MET A 47 -6.68 3.21 14.08
CA MET A 47 -7.10 3.87 15.31
C MET A 47 -6.91 3.00 16.55
N ASN A 48 -6.88 1.66 16.40
CA ASN A 48 -6.68 0.73 17.52
C ASN A 48 -5.28 0.90 18.11
N LEU A 49 -4.28 1.25 17.27
CA LEU A 49 -2.91 1.48 17.71
C LEU A 49 -2.61 2.93 18.16
N ARG A 50 -3.59 3.83 18.10
CA ARG A 50 -3.39 5.24 18.45
C ARG A 50 -2.90 5.44 19.88
N GLY A 51 -3.39 4.64 20.83
CA GLY A 51 -2.96 4.69 22.24
C GLY A 51 -1.49 4.32 22.39
N GLU A 52 -1.05 3.30 21.69
CA GLU A 52 0.35 2.85 21.70
C GLU A 52 1.29 3.85 21.04
N ALA A 53 0.82 4.58 20.02
CA ALA A 53 1.60 5.58 19.28
C ALA A 53 1.85 6.87 20.06
N LYS A 54 1.14 7.12 21.17
CA LYS A 54 1.14 8.43 21.87
C LYS A 54 2.56 8.89 22.25
N ASP A 55 3.36 8.00 22.79
CA ASP A 55 4.72 8.29 23.28
C ASP A 55 5.81 7.78 22.32
N LYS A 56 5.43 7.27 21.15
CA LYS A 56 6.37 6.76 20.15
C LYS A 56 6.68 7.82 19.09
N LYS A 57 7.77 7.61 18.36
CA LYS A 57 8.14 8.48 17.22
C LYS A 57 7.40 8.11 15.93
N TRP A 58 6.68 6.99 15.90
CA TRP A 58 5.92 6.53 14.75
C TRP A 58 4.43 6.90 14.85
N LEU A 59 3.74 6.81 13.72
CA LEU A 59 2.28 6.91 13.58
C LEU A 59 1.76 5.61 12.95
N PRO A 60 0.58 5.11 13.36
CA PRO A 60 0.10 3.79 12.96
C PRO A 60 -0.51 3.78 11.55
N PHE A 61 0.25 4.19 10.56
CA PHE A 61 -0.09 3.99 9.16
C PHE A 61 0.17 2.53 8.78
N LYS A 62 -0.84 1.82 8.33
CA LYS A 62 -0.75 0.38 8.02
C LYS A 62 -0.38 0.10 6.58
N CYS A 63 -0.98 0.81 5.66
CA CYS A 63 -0.74 0.58 4.24
C CYS A 63 -1.07 1.81 3.41
N VAL A 64 -0.65 1.76 2.18
CA VAL A 64 -0.99 2.69 1.11
C VAL A 64 -1.83 1.96 0.08
N ALA A 65 -2.94 2.58 -0.29
CA ALA A 65 -3.84 2.05 -1.29
C ALA A 65 -4.15 3.12 -2.36
N GLU A 66 -4.57 2.68 -3.52
CA GLU A 66 -5.10 3.52 -4.57
C GLU A 66 -6.63 3.42 -4.55
N LEU A 67 -7.29 4.55 -4.69
CA LEU A 67 -8.73 4.62 -4.79
C LEU A 67 -9.18 4.12 -6.17
N THR A 68 -9.96 3.06 -6.21
CA THR A 68 -10.50 2.47 -7.44
C THR A 68 -11.94 2.87 -7.74
N GLY A 69 -12.63 3.41 -6.74
CA GLY A 69 -13.99 3.93 -6.87
C GLY A 69 -14.51 4.55 -5.59
N VAL A 70 -15.50 5.42 -5.72
CA VAL A 70 -16.18 6.07 -4.58
C VAL A 70 -17.68 5.87 -4.76
N GLY A 71 -18.29 5.11 -3.86
CA GLY A 71 -19.74 4.97 -3.75
C GLY A 71 -20.35 5.96 -2.76
N SER A 72 -21.64 5.83 -2.47
CA SER A 72 -22.34 6.67 -1.48
C SER A 72 -21.87 6.39 -0.04
N GLU A 73 -21.52 5.15 0.24
CA GLU A 73 -21.13 4.63 1.57
C GLU A 73 -19.90 3.73 1.51
N THR A 74 -19.35 3.48 0.34
CA THR A 74 -18.25 2.55 0.10
C THR A 74 -17.12 3.21 -0.68
N MET A 75 -15.94 2.69 -0.47
CA MET A 75 -14.71 3.14 -1.12
C MET A 75 -14.00 1.90 -1.67
N GLY A 76 -13.80 1.81 -2.97
CA GLY A 76 -12.99 0.77 -3.58
C GLY A 76 -11.52 1.11 -3.40
N LEU A 77 -10.74 0.21 -2.85
CA LEU A 77 -9.32 0.39 -2.62
C LEU A 77 -8.52 -0.76 -3.24
N ARG A 78 -7.41 -0.42 -3.85
CA ARG A 78 -6.39 -1.37 -4.29
C ARG A 78 -5.13 -1.17 -3.46
N LEU A 79 -4.70 -2.18 -2.72
CA LEU A 79 -3.46 -2.11 -1.96
C LEU A 79 -2.28 -1.85 -2.91
N LEU A 80 -1.48 -0.85 -2.58
CA LEU A 80 -0.22 -0.60 -3.26
C LEU A 80 0.94 -1.25 -2.51
N TYR A 81 1.02 -1.02 -1.20
CA TYR A 81 2.02 -1.64 -0.31
C TYR A 81 1.64 -1.48 1.15
N GLU A 82 2.16 -2.38 1.98
CA GLU A 82 2.09 -2.29 3.43
C GLU A 82 3.18 -1.37 3.99
N ILE A 83 2.90 -0.72 5.11
CA ILE A 83 3.83 0.17 5.80
C ILE A 83 4.33 -0.53 7.07
N ASP A 84 5.64 -0.66 7.21
CA ASP A 84 6.24 -0.93 8.52
C ASP A 84 6.34 0.38 9.31
N TYR A 85 5.22 0.74 9.94
CA TYR A 85 5.08 1.99 10.68
C TYR A 85 6.08 2.13 11.83
N THR A 86 6.64 1.04 12.34
CA THR A 86 7.62 1.06 13.43
C THR A 86 8.96 1.65 12.98
N LYS A 87 9.25 1.59 11.69
CA LYS A 87 10.46 2.17 11.08
C LYS A 87 10.30 3.64 10.71
N LEU A 88 9.07 4.12 10.53
CA LEU A 88 8.80 5.51 10.21
C LEU A 88 8.95 6.41 11.42
N LYS A 89 9.75 7.46 11.27
CA LYS A 89 9.96 8.45 12.34
C LYS A 89 9.32 9.77 11.94
N PHE A 90 8.35 10.18 12.72
CA PHE A 90 7.69 11.47 12.61
C PHE A 90 8.18 12.40 13.72
N ASP A 91 8.46 13.64 13.38
CA ASP A 91 8.79 14.66 14.36
C ASP A 91 7.52 15.15 15.09
N LYS A 92 7.71 16.08 16.04
CA LYS A 92 6.62 16.59 16.87
C LYS A 92 5.59 17.38 16.05
N ASP A 93 6.04 18.12 15.04
CA ASP A 93 5.19 18.98 14.22
C ASP A 93 4.36 18.14 13.26
N GLU A 94 4.95 17.15 12.60
CA GLU A 94 4.27 16.19 11.75
C GLU A 94 3.20 15.41 12.53
N LYS A 95 3.51 14.96 13.75
CA LYS A 95 2.54 14.31 14.64
C LYS A 95 1.41 15.25 15.04
N ALA A 96 1.70 16.51 15.29
CA ALA A 96 0.69 17.52 15.62
C ALA A 96 -0.25 17.79 14.43
N ILE A 97 0.28 17.81 13.21
CA ILE A 97 -0.51 17.95 11.98
C ILE A 97 -1.50 16.79 11.85
N VAL A 98 -1.00 15.55 11.92
CA VAL A 98 -1.85 14.35 11.82
C VAL A 98 -2.87 14.31 12.98
N ALA A 99 -2.48 14.72 14.19
CA ALA A 99 -3.40 14.77 15.32
C ALA A 99 -4.52 15.82 15.13
N LYS A 100 -4.22 16.99 14.54
CA LYS A 100 -5.23 18.01 14.20
C LYS A 100 -6.22 17.49 13.16
N MET A 101 -5.72 16.85 12.11
CA MET A 101 -6.57 16.21 11.07
C MET A 101 -7.52 15.20 11.68
N GLN A 102 -7.11 14.53 12.75
CA GLN A 102 -7.89 13.48 13.41
C GLN A 102 -8.92 14.00 14.43
N GLN A 103 -8.97 15.27 14.74
CA GLN A 103 -9.94 15.84 15.70
C GLN A 103 -11.36 15.96 15.11
N GLY A 104 -11.50 15.91 13.78
CA GLY A 104 -12.81 15.89 13.12
C GLY A 104 -13.49 14.50 13.18
N SER A 105 -14.83 14.51 13.04
CA SER A 105 -15.65 13.30 13.02
C SER A 105 -15.54 12.49 11.73
N ASP A 106 -14.98 13.09 10.68
CA ASP A 106 -15.18 12.65 9.29
C ASP A 106 -14.37 11.42 8.87
N GLY A 107 -13.39 10.97 9.62
CA GLY A 107 -12.61 9.75 9.29
C GLY A 107 -11.71 9.84 8.05
N VAL A 108 -11.91 10.82 7.15
CA VAL A 108 -11.14 11.02 5.91
C VAL A 108 -10.61 12.44 5.85
N TYR A 109 -9.32 12.60 5.56
CA TYR A 109 -8.62 13.89 5.53
C TYR A 109 -7.72 13.99 4.33
N GLU A 110 -7.80 15.08 3.59
CA GLU A 110 -6.85 15.39 2.54
C GLU A 110 -5.49 15.75 3.16
N LEU A 111 -4.44 15.03 2.77
CA LEU A 111 -3.06 15.26 3.24
C LEU A 111 -2.31 16.10 2.20
N LYS A 112 -1.85 17.28 2.60
CA LYS A 112 -1.13 18.23 1.74
C LYS A 112 0.34 18.38 2.12
N GLU A 113 0.72 17.89 3.27
CA GLU A 113 2.06 18.01 3.85
C GLU A 113 3.04 17.07 3.13
N GLN A 114 3.78 17.64 2.18
CA GLN A 114 4.70 16.90 1.33
C GLN A 114 5.74 16.09 2.11
N GLY A 115 6.20 16.58 3.26
CA GLY A 115 7.14 15.86 4.13
C GLY A 115 6.59 14.54 4.65
N ILE A 116 5.30 14.52 5.06
CA ILE A 116 4.63 13.30 5.52
C ILE A 116 4.39 12.35 4.34
N ILE A 117 3.90 12.90 3.21
CA ILE A 117 3.65 12.13 1.99
C ILE A 117 4.93 11.41 1.55
N SER A 118 6.04 12.14 1.42
CA SER A 118 7.32 11.56 1.01
C SER A 118 7.79 10.44 1.94
N LYS A 119 7.68 10.60 3.25
CA LYS A 119 8.04 9.56 4.22
C LYS A 119 7.19 8.31 4.08
N LEU A 120 5.90 8.46 3.80
CA LEU A 120 4.98 7.33 3.60
C LEU A 120 5.25 6.65 2.26
N GLU A 121 5.55 7.41 1.20
CA GLU A 121 5.89 6.88 -0.11
C GLU A 121 7.27 6.22 -0.16
N GLU A 122 8.25 6.71 0.62
CA GLU A 122 9.56 6.09 0.75
C GLU A 122 9.50 4.65 1.26
N GLN A 123 8.44 4.27 1.96
CA GLN A 123 8.21 2.87 2.35
C GLN A 123 7.87 1.96 1.15
N ASN A 124 7.41 2.53 0.03
CA ASN A 124 7.30 1.80 -1.24
C ASN A 124 8.68 1.35 -1.77
N ASN A 125 9.75 1.94 -1.23
CA ASN A 125 11.14 1.52 -1.45
C ASN A 125 11.54 0.25 -0.67
N GLU A 126 10.62 -0.65 -0.34
CA GLU A 126 11.03 -2.04 -0.30
C GLU A 126 11.58 -2.31 -1.69
N ASN A 127 12.91 -2.33 -1.75
CA ASN A 127 13.67 -2.42 -2.99
C ASN A 127 12.98 -3.44 -3.90
N ILE A 128 12.48 -2.98 -5.05
CA ILE A 128 11.67 -3.79 -5.97
C ILE A 128 12.31 -5.14 -6.28
N VAL A 129 13.65 -5.21 -6.25
CA VAL A 129 14.42 -6.46 -6.41
C VAL A 129 14.10 -7.42 -5.27
N LYS A 130 14.08 -6.95 -4.02
CA LYS A 130 13.75 -7.78 -2.86
C LYS A 130 12.32 -8.27 -2.94
N ARG A 131 11.38 -7.37 -3.31
CA ARG A 131 9.98 -7.68 -3.46
C ARG A 131 9.76 -8.75 -4.53
N VAL A 132 10.35 -8.60 -5.71
CA VAL A 132 10.28 -9.59 -6.79
C VAL A 132 10.87 -10.94 -6.35
N CYS A 133 12.04 -10.94 -5.71
CA CYS A 133 12.64 -12.17 -5.21
C CYS A 133 11.73 -12.88 -4.19
N LYS A 134 11.12 -12.14 -3.28
CA LYS A 134 10.19 -12.67 -2.27
C LYS A 134 8.94 -13.28 -2.91
N GLU A 135 8.30 -12.55 -3.82
CA GLU A 135 7.07 -13.00 -4.51
C GLU A 135 7.32 -14.20 -5.42
N LEU A 136 8.49 -14.29 -6.04
CA LEU A 136 8.89 -15.44 -6.85
C LEU A 136 9.46 -16.60 -6.04
N GLY A 137 9.75 -16.41 -4.75
CA GLY A 137 10.43 -17.42 -3.91
C GLY A 137 11.85 -17.71 -4.38
N ILE A 138 12.57 -16.74 -4.97
CA ILE A 138 13.90 -16.91 -5.55
C ILE A 138 14.93 -16.00 -4.89
N THR A 139 16.19 -16.36 -5.06
CA THR A 139 17.34 -15.54 -4.64
C THR A 139 17.66 -14.43 -5.66
N GLN A 140 18.45 -13.43 -5.27
CA GLN A 140 18.93 -12.40 -6.18
C GLN A 140 19.80 -12.98 -7.31
N ARG A 141 20.57 -14.04 -7.01
CA ARG A 141 21.35 -14.75 -7.99
C ARG A 141 20.46 -15.40 -9.05
N GLU A 142 19.42 -16.11 -8.62
CA GLU A 142 18.48 -16.73 -9.55
C GLU A 142 17.71 -15.70 -10.37
N LEU A 143 17.41 -14.53 -9.79
CA LEU A 143 16.84 -13.42 -10.55
C LEU A 143 17.80 -12.90 -11.62
N ALA A 144 19.09 -12.76 -11.29
CA ALA A 144 20.13 -12.36 -12.24
C ALA A 144 20.28 -13.38 -13.39
N GLU A 145 20.31 -14.66 -13.05
CA GLU A 145 20.35 -15.77 -14.01
C GLU A 145 19.12 -15.77 -14.95
N ARG A 146 17.90 -15.55 -14.42
CA ARG A 146 16.66 -15.45 -15.23
C ARG A 146 16.66 -14.25 -16.18
N MET A 147 17.31 -13.18 -15.80
CA MET A 147 17.42 -11.95 -16.59
C MET A 147 18.62 -11.95 -17.53
N ASP A 148 19.45 -12.96 -17.48
CA ASP A 148 20.71 -13.06 -18.21
C ASP A 148 21.64 -11.83 -17.99
N ILE A 149 21.77 -11.45 -16.71
CA ILE A 149 22.60 -10.32 -16.28
C ILE A 149 23.52 -10.73 -15.13
N PRO A 150 24.67 -10.05 -14.92
CA PRO A 150 25.55 -10.31 -13.78
C PRO A 150 24.84 -10.06 -12.44
N GLU A 151 25.07 -10.89 -11.44
CA GLU A 151 24.54 -10.72 -10.08
C GLU A 151 24.92 -9.36 -9.48
N SER A 152 26.13 -8.86 -9.78
CA SER A 152 26.59 -7.52 -9.38
C SER A 152 25.71 -6.39 -9.90
N THR A 153 25.05 -6.58 -11.04
CA THR A 153 24.07 -5.62 -11.58
C THR A 153 22.81 -5.58 -10.73
N VAL A 154 22.28 -6.74 -10.36
CA VAL A 154 21.12 -6.84 -9.45
C VAL A 154 21.45 -6.26 -8.07
N ALA A 155 22.67 -6.50 -7.57
CA ALA A 155 23.13 -5.92 -6.31
C ALA A 155 23.18 -4.38 -6.35
N ARG A 156 23.61 -3.76 -7.46
CA ARG A 156 23.57 -2.30 -7.65
C ARG A 156 22.14 -1.77 -7.66
N TRP A 157 21.22 -2.45 -8.33
CA TRP A 157 19.80 -2.08 -8.33
C TRP A 157 19.21 -2.08 -6.92
N LYS A 158 19.59 -3.04 -6.09
CA LYS A 158 19.24 -3.06 -4.68
C LYS A 158 19.81 -1.87 -3.89
N GLY A 159 20.96 -1.33 -4.33
CA GLY A 159 21.58 -0.14 -3.74
C GLY A 159 20.95 1.19 -4.19
N GLY A 160 19.97 1.18 -5.09
CA GLY A 160 19.29 2.38 -5.59
C GLY A 160 19.66 2.79 -7.03
N ASP A 161 20.62 2.13 -7.64
CA ASP A 161 21.03 2.39 -9.04
C ASP A 161 20.21 1.51 -10.01
N LEU A 162 18.88 1.73 -9.99
CA LEU A 162 17.93 0.96 -10.80
C LEU A 162 17.58 1.73 -12.09
N PRO A 163 17.97 1.22 -13.27
CA PRO A 163 17.58 1.82 -14.54
C PRO A 163 16.06 1.74 -14.74
N ARG A 164 15.50 2.77 -15.36
CA ARG A 164 14.05 2.86 -15.61
C ARG A 164 13.47 1.63 -16.32
N LEU A 165 14.20 1.08 -17.30
CA LEU A 165 13.77 -0.12 -18.02
C LEU A 165 13.73 -1.35 -17.11
N ALA A 166 14.71 -1.50 -16.23
CA ALA A 166 14.72 -2.57 -15.24
C ALA A 166 13.57 -2.43 -14.23
N GLU A 167 13.29 -1.22 -13.78
CA GLU A 167 12.15 -0.91 -12.93
C GLU A 167 10.81 -1.32 -13.57
N LEU A 168 10.60 -0.93 -14.83
CA LEU A 168 9.40 -1.30 -15.59
C LEU A 168 9.27 -2.82 -15.74
N TYR A 169 10.37 -3.51 -16.04
CA TYR A 169 10.38 -4.97 -16.16
C TYR A 169 10.05 -5.66 -14.84
N LEU A 170 10.65 -5.22 -13.72
CA LEU A 170 10.38 -5.78 -12.40
C LEU A 170 8.93 -5.54 -11.94
N ASN A 171 8.37 -4.37 -12.24
CA ASN A 171 6.95 -4.09 -12.00
C ASN A 171 6.05 -5.01 -12.83
N ALA A 172 6.35 -5.20 -14.11
CA ALA A 172 5.59 -6.11 -14.97
C ALA A 172 5.67 -7.57 -14.48
N LEU A 173 6.79 -8.00 -13.90
CA LEU A 173 6.89 -9.31 -13.25
C LEU A 173 5.95 -9.42 -12.05
N LEU A 174 5.87 -8.41 -11.18
CA LEU A 174 4.96 -8.39 -10.05
C LEU A 174 3.50 -8.45 -10.48
N GLU A 175 3.10 -7.65 -11.49
CA GLU A 175 1.77 -7.69 -12.07
C GLU A 175 1.44 -9.08 -12.65
N ASN A 176 2.39 -9.72 -13.31
CA ASN A 176 2.20 -11.05 -13.87
C ASN A 176 1.98 -12.11 -12.79
N ILE A 177 2.70 -12.01 -11.66
CA ILE A 177 2.52 -12.89 -10.49
C ILE A 177 1.11 -12.72 -9.93
N GLU A 178 0.69 -11.48 -9.72
CA GLU A 178 -0.65 -11.15 -9.20
C GLU A 178 -1.77 -11.68 -10.12
N LEU A 179 -1.64 -11.47 -11.44
CA LEU A 179 -2.60 -11.96 -12.42
C LEU A 179 -2.69 -13.50 -12.43
N LYS A 180 -1.55 -14.18 -12.33
CA LYS A 180 -1.52 -15.64 -12.21
C LYS A 180 -2.20 -16.15 -10.95
N SER A 181 -1.96 -15.50 -9.81
CA SER A 181 -2.61 -15.84 -8.55
C SER A 181 -4.13 -15.68 -8.64
N LYS A 182 -4.61 -14.57 -9.21
CA LYS A 182 -6.06 -14.34 -9.45
C LYS A 182 -6.66 -15.39 -10.39
N LEU A 183 -5.95 -15.75 -11.45
CA LEU A 183 -6.40 -16.78 -12.39
C LEU A 183 -6.53 -18.15 -11.72
N GLU A 184 -5.56 -18.53 -10.88
CA GLU A 184 -5.63 -19.77 -10.12
C GLU A 184 -6.78 -19.78 -9.09
N ALA A 185 -7.05 -18.66 -8.45
CA ALA A 185 -8.20 -18.52 -7.56
C ALA A 185 -9.53 -18.70 -8.30
N ILE A 186 -9.67 -18.09 -9.50
CA ILE A 186 -10.85 -18.24 -10.36
C ILE A 186 -11.02 -19.69 -10.80
N LYS A 187 -9.94 -20.36 -11.22
CA LYS A 187 -9.98 -21.78 -11.61
C LYS A 187 -10.46 -22.68 -10.45
N LYS A 188 -9.91 -22.48 -9.25
CA LYS A 188 -10.35 -23.22 -8.06
C LYS A 188 -11.82 -22.99 -7.75
N ALA A 189 -12.30 -21.74 -7.81
CA ALA A 189 -13.70 -21.44 -7.61
C ALA A 189 -14.59 -22.11 -8.66
N HIS A 190 -14.17 -22.11 -9.91
CA HIS A 190 -14.90 -22.78 -10.99
C HIS A 190 -14.96 -24.31 -10.79
N GLU A 191 -13.86 -24.93 -10.40
CA GLU A 191 -13.80 -26.37 -10.10
C GLU A 191 -14.77 -26.74 -8.96
N ILE A 192 -14.82 -25.93 -7.89
CA ILE A 192 -15.75 -26.15 -6.77
C ILE A 192 -17.21 -26.09 -7.25
N ILE A 193 -17.56 -25.06 -8.03
CA ILE A 193 -18.92 -24.88 -8.54
C ILE A 193 -19.31 -26.01 -9.50
N SER A 194 -18.38 -26.47 -10.33
CA SER A 194 -18.63 -27.54 -11.32
C SER A 194 -18.77 -28.95 -10.69
N ASN A 195 -18.36 -29.11 -9.44
CA ASN A 195 -18.45 -30.38 -8.69
C ASN A 195 -19.62 -30.40 -7.70
N LEU A 196 -20.46 -29.34 -7.68
CA LEU A 196 -21.72 -29.27 -6.94
C LEU A 196 -22.92 -29.72 -7.79
#